data_ed10d3e685e8c6c4776281cd522df467
#
_entry.id   ed10d3e685e8c6c4776281cd522df467
#
_cell.length_a   1.000
_cell.length_b   1.000
_cell.length_c   1.000
_cell.angle_alpha   90.00
_cell.angle_beta   90.00
_cell.angle_gamma   90.00
#
_symmetry.space_group_name_H-M   'P 1'
#
loop_
_entity.id
_entity.type
_entity.pdbx_description
1 polymer ?
#
loop_
_entity_poly.entity_id
_entity_poly.type
_entity_poly.pdbx_seq_one_letter_code
_entity_poly.pdbx_strand_id
1 'polypeptide(L)'
;LIGDGIGDIVAGLIGGPAGTNYGENISAMAITKVFSIPVLIAASIIAMIISCFTPLINAIYSIPASVIGGMEIYLFGAIAAQGVAIMIEKKVDMFSARNIAVIATIMVIGLGGQYAYGGNIPFFGIQIPCIAGAAIFGIILNLILNIGKKE
;
A
#
# COMPACT_ATOMS: atom_id res chain seq x y z
N LEU A 1 2.67 -0.50 14.28
CA LEU A 1 4.02 -1.08 14.19
C LEU A 1 4.25 -2.22 15.18
N ILE A 2 4.04 -2.03 16.51
CA ILE A 2 4.29 -3.09 17.51
C ILE A 2 3.30 -4.25 17.33
N GLY A 3 2.00 -3.95 17.21
CA GLY A 3 0.97 -4.97 16.99
C GLY A 3 1.14 -5.74 15.69
N ASP A 4 1.57 -5.07 14.65
CA ASP A 4 1.91 -5.60 13.34
C ASP A 4 3.09 -6.60 13.44
N GLY A 5 4.20 -6.17 14.06
CA GLY A 5 5.35 -7.04 14.29
C GLY A 5 5.03 -8.27 15.15
N ILE A 6 4.15 -8.15 16.15
CA ILE A 6 3.69 -9.31 16.94
C ILE A 6 2.85 -10.24 16.07
N GLY A 7 1.97 -9.69 15.21
CA GLY A 7 1.19 -10.46 14.25
C GLY A 7 2.06 -11.27 13.31
N ASP A 8 3.11 -10.64 12.76
CA ASP A 8 4.07 -11.29 11.87
C ASP A 8 4.88 -12.40 12.55
N ILE A 9 5.27 -12.20 13.80
CA ILE A 9 5.95 -13.24 14.58
C ILE A 9 5.02 -14.45 14.77
N VAL A 10 3.76 -14.22 15.16
CA VAL A 10 2.79 -15.30 15.32
C VAL A 10 2.52 -16.00 13.99
N ALA A 11 2.31 -15.25 12.91
CA ALA A 11 2.12 -15.83 11.58
C ALA A 11 3.32 -16.67 11.14
N GLY A 12 4.54 -16.19 11.36
CA GLY A 12 5.76 -16.94 11.04
C GLY A 12 5.91 -18.22 11.86
N LEU A 13 5.52 -18.23 13.14
CA LEU A 13 5.58 -19.42 13.98
C LEU A 13 4.62 -20.53 13.54
N ILE A 14 3.46 -20.18 12.98
CA ILE A 14 2.48 -21.15 12.45
C ILE A 14 2.64 -21.41 10.94
N GLY A 15 3.71 -20.88 10.33
CA GLY A 15 3.99 -21.09 8.90
C GLY A 15 3.11 -20.27 7.96
N GLY A 16 2.49 -19.19 8.45
CA GLY A 16 1.73 -18.23 7.64
C GLY A 16 2.62 -17.22 6.91
N PRO A 17 2.09 -16.55 5.90
CA PRO A 17 2.79 -15.45 5.23
C PRO A 17 2.93 -14.25 6.16
N ALA A 18 3.93 -13.40 5.87
CA ALA A 18 4.07 -12.11 6.54
C ALA A 18 2.83 -11.24 6.31
N GLY A 19 2.36 -10.58 7.36
CA GLY A 19 1.25 -9.63 7.28
C GLY A 19 1.70 -8.31 6.66
N THR A 20 0.74 -7.49 6.27
CA THR A 20 1.00 -6.12 5.84
C THR A 20 -0.19 -5.23 6.19
N ASN A 21 0.08 -3.94 6.33
CA ASN A 21 -0.96 -2.94 6.57
C ASN A 21 -1.57 -2.51 5.23
N TYR A 22 -2.83 -2.87 5.00
CA TYR A 22 -3.54 -2.52 3.78
C TYR A 22 -4.18 -1.13 3.90
N GLY A 23 -3.79 -0.22 3.00
CA GLY A 23 -4.43 1.10 2.86
C GLY A 23 -5.89 1.01 2.42
N GLU A 24 -6.27 -0.06 1.74
CA GLU A 24 -7.65 -0.36 1.32
C GLU A 24 -8.61 -0.42 2.50
N ASN A 25 -8.18 -0.95 3.63
CA ASN A 25 -9.01 -0.99 4.84
C ASN A 25 -9.33 0.40 5.36
N ILE A 26 -8.37 1.34 5.27
CA ILE A 26 -8.60 2.74 5.64
C ILE A 26 -9.64 3.36 4.70
N SER A 27 -9.54 3.10 3.41
CA SER A 27 -10.51 3.57 2.41
C SER A 27 -11.89 2.99 2.66
N ALA A 28 -12.01 1.69 2.95
CA ALA A 28 -13.27 1.04 3.29
C ALA A 28 -13.88 1.63 4.58
N MET A 29 -13.07 1.87 5.62
CA MET A 29 -13.51 2.53 6.84
C MET A 29 -13.98 3.98 6.57
N ALA A 30 -13.29 4.72 5.70
CA ALA A 30 -13.68 6.07 5.34
C ALA A 30 -15.02 6.11 4.58
N ILE A 31 -15.26 5.17 3.68
CA ILE A 31 -16.51 5.04 2.91
C ILE A 31 -17.67 4.63 3.82
N THR A 32 -17.46 3.64 4.68
CA THR A 32 -18.48 3.11 5.59
C THR A 32 -18.66 3.98 6.82
N LYS A 33 -17.75 4.93 7.08
CA LYS A 33 -17.67 5.77 8.29
C LYS A 33 -17.59 4.95 9.60
N VAL A 34 -17.08 3.73 9.53
CA VAL A 34 -16.92 2.83 10.67
C VAL A 34 -15.45 2.75 11.05
N PHE A 35 -15.07 3.44 12.13
CA PHE A 35 -13.71 3.47 12.68
C PHE A 35 -13.59 2.77 14.03
N SER A 36 -14.54 1.90 14.35
CA SER A 36 -14.64 1.23 15.65
C SER A 36 -13.70 0.02 15.72
N ILE A 37 -12.78 0.00 16.66
CA ILE A 37 -11.86 -1.11 16.91
C ILE A 37 -12.59 -2.43 17.17
N PRO A 38 -13.66 -2.50 18.02
CA PRO A 38 -14.42 -3.72 18.21
C PRO A 38 -15.02 -4.29 16.93
N VAL A 39 -15.47 -3.44 16.02
CA VAL A 39 -16.00 -3.88 14.72
C VAL A 39 -14.91 -4.51 13.85
N LEU A 40 -13.71 -3.94 13.86
CA LEU A 40 -12.56 -4.50 13.11
C LEU A 40 -12.14 -5.86 13.68
N ILE A 41 -12.12 -6.00 15.00
CA ILE A 41 -11.83 -7.29 15.66
C ILE A 41 -12.90 -8.33 15.31
N ALA A 42 -14.16 -7.95 15.39
CA ALA A 42 -15.26 -8.85 15.02
C ALA A 42 -15.19 -9.27 13.54
N ALA A 43 -14.89 -8.33 12.65
CA ALA A 43 -14.70 -8.62 11.22
C ALA A 43 -13.54 -9.60 10.98
N SER A 44 -12.42 -9.44 11.69
CA SER A 44 -11.28 -10.35 11.60
C SER A 44 -11.61 -11.76 12.08
N ILE A 45 -12.34 -11.89 13.19
CA ILE A 45 -12.80 -13.19 13.71
C ILE A 45 -13.77 -13.85 12.72
N ILE A 46 -14.72 -13.10 12.18
CA ILE A 46 -15.65 -13.59 11.17
C ILE A 46 -14.91 -14.04 9.92
N ALA A 47 -13.92 -13.28 9.46
CA ALA A 47 -13.10 -13.66 8.30
C ALA A 47 -12.34 -14.98 8.53
N MET A 48 -11.79 -15.19 9.73
CA MET A 48 -11.14 -16.46 10.10
C MET A 48 -12.12 -17.64 10.07
N ILE A 49 -13.33 -17.46 10.60
CA ILE A 49 -14.38 -18.50 10.56
C ILE A 49 -14.78 -18.81 9.11
N ILE A 50 -15.00 -17.77 8.31
CA ILE A 50 -15.38 -17.88 6.90
C ILE A 50 -14.28 -18.59 6.09
N SER A 51 -13.01 -18.34 6.38
CA SER A 51 -11.90 -18.97 5.68
C SER A 51 -11.83 -20.49 5.84
N CYS A 52 -12.49 -21.04 6.84
CA CYS A 52 -12.63 -22.49 7.04
C CYS A 52 -13.76 -23.10 6.20
N PHE A 53 -14.58 -22.27 5.54
CA PHE A 53 -15.78 -22.75 4.82
C PHE A 53 -15.52 -22.81 3.30
N THR A 54 -15.00 -23.95 2.86
CA THR A 54 -14.59 -24.20 1.46
C THR A 54 -15.66 -23.83 0.40
N PRO A 55 -16.97 -24.12 0.58
CA PRO A 55 -17.96 -23.73 -0.43
C PRO A 55 -18.04 -22.23 -0.68
N LEU A 56 -17.87 -21.41 0.36
CA LEU A 56 -17.90 -19.97 0.25
C LEU A 56 -16.63 -19.43 -0.45
N ILE A 57 -15.49 -20.05 -0.12
CA ILE A 57 -14.22 -19.71 -0.79
C ILE A 57 -14.32 -20.00 -2.28
N ASN A 58 -14.84 -21.16 -2.68
CA ASN A 58 -15.05 -21.51 -4.07
C ASN A 58 -16.02 -20.54 -4.78
N ALA A 59 -17.08 -20.10 -4.09
CA ALA A 59 -17.99 -19.08 -4.62
C ALA A 59 -17.27 -17.74 -4.88
N ILE A 60 -16.38 -17.32 -3.99
CA ILE A 60 -15.57 -16.10 -4.17
C ILE A 60 -14.63 -16.27 -5.38
N TYR A 61 -13.94 -17.39 -5.51
CA TYR A 61 -13.07 -17.68 -6.65
C TYR A 61 -13.83 -17.82 -7.99
N SER A 62 -15.13 -18.05 -7.96
CA SER A 62 -15.95 -18.10 -9.17
C SER A 62 -16.35 -16.73 -9.71
N ILE A 63 -16.03 -15.63 -9.00
CA ILE A 63 -16.32 -14.26 -9.44
C ILE A 63 -15.50 -13.97 -10.71
N PRO A 64 -16.13 -13.53 -11.82
CA PRO A 64 -15.42 -13.22 -13.04
C PRO A 64 -14.37 -12.13 -12.85
N ALA A 65 -13.20 -12.30 -13.46
CA ALA A 65 -12.09 -11.35 -13.38
C ALA A 65 -12.49 -9.92 -13.80
N SER A 66 -13.43 -9.78 -14.72
CA SER A 66 -13.95 -8.47 -15.15
C SER A 66 -14.69 -7.72 -14.03
N VAL A 67 -15.39 -8.45 -13.14
CA VAL A 67 -16.06 -7.85 -11.98
C VAL A 67 -15.03 -7.43 -10.95
N ILE A 68 -14.05 -8.29 -10.67
CA ILE A 68 -12.95 -7.99 -9.77
C ILE A 68 -12.18 -6.77 -10.26
N GLY A 69 -11.80 -6.73 -11.55
CA GLY A 69 -11.09 -5.59 -12.14
C GLY A 69 -11.87 -4.27 -12.04
N GLY A 70 -13.19 -4.30 -12.19
CA GLY A 70 -14.04 -3.12 -11.99
C GLY A 70 -14.02 -2.61 -10.54
N MET A 71 -14.04 -3.53 -9.57
CA MET A 71 -13.91 -3.18 -8.15
C MET A 71 -12.52 -2.65 -7.81
N GLU A 72 -11.47 -3.24 -8.38
CA GLU A 72 -10.08 -2.83 -8.18
C GLU A 72 -9.82 -1.41 -8.65
N ILE A 73 -10.37 -0.98 -9.78
CA ILE A 73 -10.27 0.41 -10.26
C ILE A 73 -10.78 1.39 -9.21
N TYR A 74 -11.93 1.09 -8.60
CA TYR A 74 -12.50 1.92 -7.55
C TYR A 74 -11.63 1.92 -6.28
N LEU A 75 -11.16 0.75 -5.84
CA LEU A 75 -10.32 0.62 -4.65
C LEU A 75 -8.98 1.33 -4.82
N PHE A 76 -8.29 1.12 -5.92
CA PHE A 76 -7.01 1.79 -6.20
C PHE A 76 -7.18 3.30 -6.36
N GLY A 77 -8.29 3.74 -6.92
CA GLY A 77 -8.64 5.16 -6.96
C GLY A 77 -8.80 5.75 -5.55
N ALA A 78 -9.46 5.05 -4.65
CA ALA A 78 -9.61 5.46 -3.26
C ALA A 78 -8.26 5.49 -2.51
N ILE A 79 -7.36 4.53 -2.75
CA ILE A 79 -6.00 4.52 -2.18
C ILE A 79 -5.19 5.72 -2.70
N ALA A 80 -5.24 6.00 -3.99
CA ALA A 80 -4.57 7.16 -4.56
C ALA A 80 -5.09 8.47 -3.95
N ALA A 81 -6.41 8.59 -3.77
CA ALA A 81 -7.03 9.74 -3.11
C ALA A 81 -6.57 9.89 -1.65
N GLN A 82 -6.40 8.78 -0.91
CA GLN A 82 -5.83 8.81 0.45
C GLN A 82 -4.39 9.31 0.47
N GLY A 83 -3.57 8.90 -0.51
CA GLY A 83 -2.21 9.43 -0.65
C GLY A 83 -2.18 10.94 -0.83
N VAL A 84 -3.07 11.48 -1.67
CA VAL A 84 -3.23 12.92 -1.87
C VAL A 84 -3.75 13.60 -0.59
N ALA A 85 -4.73 12.99 0.09
CA ALA A 85 -5.29 13.52 1.33
C ALA A 85 -4.23 13.68 2.42
N ILE A 86 -3.31 12.71 2.56
CA ILE A 86 -2.19 12.79 3.50
C ILE A 86 -1.27 13.96 3.18
N MET A 87 -0.96 14.21 1.90
CA MET A 87 -0.14 15.35 1.51
C MET A 87 -0.80 16.69 1.88
N ILE A 88 -2.12 16.79 1.71
CA ILE A 88 -2.89 17.98 2.09
C ILE A 88 -2.93 18.15 3.61
N GLU A 89 -3.20 17.08 4.35
CA GLU A 89 -3.24 17.09 5.82
C GLU A 89 -1.91 17.52 6.42
N LYS A 90 -0.81 17.01 5.87
CA LYS A 90 0.56 17.37 6.29
C LYS A 90 1.02 18.71 5.74
N LYS A 91 0.15 19.44 5.02
CA LYS A 91 0.44 20.76 4.43
C LYS A 91 1.74 20.75 3.63
N VAL A 92 1.95 19.70 2.82
CA VAL A 92 3.13 19.60 1.98
C VAL A 92 3.09 20.72 0.94
N ASP A 93 4.13 21.56 0.94
CA ASP A 93 4.27 22.62 -0.07
C ASP A 93 4.59 22.00 -1.44
N MET A 94 3.58 21.96 -2.29
CA MET A 94 3.67 21.38 -3.63
C MET A 94 4.43 22.28 -4.62
N PHE A 95 4.75 23.53 -4.24
CA PHE A 95 5.53 24.47 -5.06
C PHE A 95 7.00 24.50 -4.67
N SER A 96 7.38 23.86 -3.59
CA SER A 96 8.79 23.70 -3.22
C SER A 96 9.51 22.80 -4.23
N ALA A 97 10.58 23.31 -4.85
CA ALA A 97 11.38 22.57 -5.83
C ALA A 97 11.86 21.19 -5.28
N ARG A 98 12.15 21.13 -3.98
CA ARG A 98 12.54 19.90 -3.29
C ARG A 98 11.41 18.88 -3.26
N ASN A 99 10.22 19.29 -2.82
CA ASN A 99 9.07 18.38 -2.73
C ASN A 99 8.65 17.91 -4.11
N ILE A 100 8.69 18.81 -5.11
CA ILE A 100 8.46 18.47 -6.52
C ILE A 100 9.46 17.40 -6.98
N ALA A 101 10.76 17.59 -6.73
CA ALA A 101 11.78 16.64 -7.14
C ALA A 101 11.57 15.25 -6.54
N VAL A 102 11.23 15.16 -5.23
CA VAL A 102 10.94 13.90 -4.55
C VAL A 102 9.69 13.23 -5.12
N ILE A 103 8.58 13.97 -5.24
CA ILE A 103 7.31 13.47 -5.77
C ILE A 103 7.48 13.01 -7.21
N ALA A 104 8.11 13.82 -8.06
CA ALA A 104 8.36 13.47 -9.45
C ALA A 104 9.20 12.19 -9.58
N THR A 105 10.25 12.05 -8.77
CA THR A 105 11.09 10.84 -8.76
C THR A 105 10.28 9.61 -8.41
N ILE A 106 9.47 9.66 -7.34
CA ILE A 106 8.61 8.55 -6.92
C ILE A 106 7.61 8.19 -8.02
N MET A 107 6.96 9.17 -8.61
CA MET A 107 5.95 8.94 -9.66
C MET A 107 6.58 8.38 -10.94
N VAL A 108 7.72 8.93 -11.38
CA VAL A 108 8.40 8.46 -12.59
C VAL A 108 8.93 7.04 -12.41
N ILE A 109 9.54 6.72 -11.28
CA ILE A 109 10.05 5.38 -11.01
C ILE A 109 8.89 4.38 -10.81
N GLY A 110 7.89 4.74 -10.01
CA GLY A 110 6.78 3.85 -9.70
C GLY A 110 5.88 3.55 -10.90
N LEU A 111 5.43 4.58 -11.61
CA LEU A 111 4.56 4.43 -12.78
C LEU A 111 5.35 4.14 -14.06
N GLY A 112 6.43 4.89 -14.31
CA GLY A 112 7.24 4.73 -15.51
C GLY A 112 7.96 3.39 -15.54
N GLY A 113 8.44 2.90 -14.39
CA GLY A 113 9.09 1.61 -14.28
C GLY A 113 8.17 0.43 -14.61
N GLN A 114 6.88 0.56 -14.33
CA GLN A 114 5.88 -0.45 -14.73
C GLN A 114 5.80 -0.60 -16.26
N TYR A 115 5.83 0.52 -16.98
CA TYR A 115 5.77 0.52 -18.45
C TYR A 115 7.10 0.17 -19.11
N ALA A 116 8.22 0.67 -18.58
CA ALA A 116 9.52 0.49 -19.20
C ALA A 116 10.16 -0.88 -18.92
N TYR A 117 9.92 -1.43 -17.72
CA TYR A 117 10.61 -2.64 -17.23
C TYR A 117 9.64 -3.77 -16.79
N GLY A 118 8.36 -3.64 -17.10
CA GLY A 118 7.37 -4.67 -16.72
C GLY A 118 7.22 -4.85 -15.20
N GLY A 119 7.46 -3.80 -14.42
CA GLY A 119 7.27 -3.81 -12.97
C GLY A 119 8.51 -4.10 -12.13
N ASN A 120 9.64 -4.49 -12.75
CA ASN A 120 10.87 -4.79 -12.04
C ASN A 120 12.06 -4.05 -12.67
N ILE A 121 12.76 -3.24 -11.89
CA ILE A 121 13.95 -2.50 -12.32
C ILE A 121 15.17 -3.40 -12.13
N PRO A 122 15.95 -3.69 -13.17
CA PRO A 122 17.22 -4.40 -13.02
C PRO A 122 18.25 -3.46 -12.38
N PHE A 123 18.70 -3.79 -11.16
CA PHE A 123 19.68 -3.01 -10.44
C PHE A 123 20.80 -3.93 -9.95
N PHE A 124 22.00 -3.78 -10.51
CA PHE A 124 23.18 -4.61 -10.18
C PHE A 124 22.92 -6.12 -10.16
N GLY A 125 22.11 -6.64 -11.08
CA GLY A 125 21.79 -8.08 -11.17
C GLY A 125 20.65 -8.54 -10.26
N ILE A 126 20.05 -7.63 -9.48
CA ILE A 126 18.87 -7.89 -8.66
C ILE A 126 17.65 -7.25 -9.33
N GLN A 127 16.52 -7.93 -9.30
CA GLN A 127 15.23 -7.40 -9.77
C GLN A 127 14.54 -6.69 -8.61
N ILE A 128 14.47 -5.36 -8.65
CA ILE A 128 13.77 -4.57 -7.63
C ILE A 128 12.38 -4.19 -8.16
N PRO A 129 11.29 -4.54 -7.45
CA PRO A 129 9.95 -4.07 -7.82
C PRO A 129 9.91 -2.53 -7.92
N CYS A 130 9.32 -1.99 -8.98
CA CYS A 130 9.31 -0.55 -9.25
C CYS A 130 8.74 0.27 -8.09
N ILE A 131 7.72 -0.26 -7.40
CA ILE A 131 7.11 0.39 -6.23
C ILE A 131 8.12 0.49 -5.07
N ALA A 132 8.85 -0.61 -4.78
CA ALA A 132 9.88 -0.60 -3.76
C ALA A 132 11.05 0.32 -4.15
N GLY A 133 11.47 0.27 -5.41
CA GLY A 133 12.46 1.18 -5.96
C GLY A 133 12.06 2.65 -5.81
N ALA A 134 10.83 3.00 -6.17
CA ALA A 134 10.30 4.35 -6.03
C ALA A 134 10.37 4.86 -4.57
N ALA A 135 9.98 4.01 -3.60
CA ALA A 135 10.05 4.35 -2.18
C ALA A 135 11.51 4.55 -1.72
N ILE A 136 12.42 3.64 -2.06
CA ILE A 136 13.83 3.69 -1.67
C ILE A 136 14.49 4.95 -2.26
N PHE A 137 14.36 5.16 -3.58
CA PHE A 137 14.96 6.31 -4.24
C PHE A 137 14.36 7.64 -3.76
N GLY A 138 13.04 7.68 -3.48
CA GLY A 138 12.38 8.84 -2.92
C GLY A 138 12.91 9.21 -1.53
N ILE A 139 13.11 8.22 -0.65
CA ILE A 139 13.66 8.41 0.68
C ILE A 139 15.11 8.90 0.59
N ILE A 140 15.95 8.24 -0.22
CA ILE A 140 17.36 8.61 -0.39
C ILE A 140 17.45 10.04 -0.92
N LEU A 141 16.69 10.38 -1.97
CA LEU A 141 16.68 11.73 -2.54
C LEU A 141 16.25 12.77 -1.51
N ASN A 142 15.20 12.47 -0.73
CA ASN A 142 14.74 13.36 0.32
C ASN A 142 15.79 13.57 1.42
N LEU A 143 16.54 12.53 1.78
CA LEU A 143 17.66 12.64 2.74
C LEU A 143 18.79 13.50 2.19
N ILE A 144 19.21 13.27 0.94
CA ILE A 144 20.27 14.05 0.29
C ILE A 144 19.89 15.53 0.22
N LEU A 145 18.66 15.84 -0.18
CA LEU A 145 18.18 17.21 -0.27
C LEU A 145 17.97 17.88 1.10
N ASN A 146 18.00 17.10 2.21
CA ASN A 146 17.93 17.60 3.56
C ASN A 146 19.30 17.92 4.17
N ILE A 147 20.37 17.30 3.71
CA ILE A 147 21.73 17.46 4.26
C ILE A 147 22.27 18.90 4.10
N GLY A 148 21.69 19.68 3.20
CA GLY A 148 22.11 21.08 2.94
C GLY A 148 21.35 22.17 3.68
N LYS A 149 20.30 21.84 4.46
CA LYS A 149 19.56 22.83 5.27
C LYS A 149 20.07 22.82 6.71
N LYS A 150 20.97 23.75 7.03
CA LYS A 150 21.01 24.34 8.38
C LYS A 150 19.75 25.22 8.49
N GLU A 151 18.90 24.93 9.48
CA GLU A 151 17.86 25.84 9.92
C GLU A 151 18.44 27.21 10.29
#